data_2b7e3fa3e8ef75b786181b9c863708ce
#
_entry.id   2b7e3fa3e8ef75b786181b9c863708ce
#
_cell.length_a   1.000
_cell.length_b   1.000
_cell.length_c   1.000
_cell.angle_alpha   90.00
_cell.angle_beta   90.00
_cell.angle_gamma   90.00
#
_symmetry.space_group_name_H-M   'P 1'
#
loop_
_entity.id
_entity.type
_entity.pdbx_description
1 polymer ?
#
loop_
_entity_poly.entity_id
_entity_poly.type
_entity_poly.pdbx_seq_one_letter_code
_entity_poly.pdbx_strand_id
1 'polypeptide(L)'
;MIGTIKTTGLLAATGLATVLFMQPAMALEADAFIERVATVYGAMGYDLSFGEATLNGDTITVDGVTVNMQGADEPMVVDTELTFSGVVENDDGSYSVDSLSVPDIDTEFAEDPVGHLTLVDMVAEDLWLPPEGDTSAVSLLQTVGRVASGPLTITRDGAEVIKFDGMDFSSEFTYDSSDALEEVISSFTISNIWADLSTVGEEEPEAGAVITALGLTNIAGNISQSMTWTMADGHIVMDEFLFDFADIGKLDIKFDFSGFTPEMLDKIYAMQSSDLDPASEEAQAQQMMAGMEIAQAMTITSASIRYDDAGLAPKLLDMFAAQSGADRAAFVEGLKAMLPAMIAESGVPALNDVVVPPVSAFLDDPKNLEVVVQPPTPTSVLVLAAAASNPASLIQALGFAVNSNQ
;
A
#
# COMPACT_ATOMS: atom_id res chain seq x y z
N MET A 1 66.99 29.54 63.39
CA MET A 1 66.68 30.97 63.62
C MET A 1 65.46 31.30 62.74
N ILE A 2 64.39 31.54 63.42
CA ILE A 2 63.49 32.69 63.28
C ILE A 2 62.93 32.87 61.90
N GLY A 3 61.68 32.90 61.60
CA GLY A 3 60.55 33.29 62.43
C GLY A 3 59.24 33.08 61.60
N THR A 4 58.24 32.90 62.40
CA THR A 4 56.83 32.79 62.06
C THR A 4 56.27 34.13 61.61
N ILE A 5 55.46 34.13 60.52
CA ILE A 5 54.41 35.15 60.32
C ILE A 5 53.13 34.49 59.85
N LYS A 6 52.09 34.58 60.67
CA LYS A 6 50.72 34.31 60.39
C LYS A 6 50.16 35.48 59.59
N THR A 7 49.47 35.19 58.48
CA THR A 7 48.47 36.12 57.89
C THR A 7 47.21 35.39 57.53
N THR A 8 46.18 35.76 58.27
CA THR A 8 44.76 35.39 58.05
C THR A 8 44.26 36.06 56.78
N GLY A 9 43.86 35.31 55.82
CA GLY A 9 43.24 35.80 54.59
C GLY A 9 41.82 35.28 54.44
N LEU A 10 40.91 36.21 54.40
CA LEU A 10 39.47 36.11 54.26
C LEU A 10 39.08 35.35 53.01
N LEU A 11 38.36 34.21 53.14
CA LEU A 11 37.67 33.51 52.08
C LEU A 11 36.36 34.24 51.73
N ALA A 12 36.34 35.02 50.66
CA ALA A 12 35.12 35.47 50.00
C ALA A 12 34.60 34.36 49.10
N ALA A 13 33.58 33.64 49.58
CA ALA A 13 32.81 32.71 48.78
C ALA A 13 31.89 33.51 47.86
N THR A 14 32.32 33.72 46.61
CA THR A 14 31.40 34.11 45.52
C THR A 14 30.63 32.87 45.05
N GLY A 15 29.44 32.68 45.60
CA GLY A 15 28.46 31.74 45.06
C GLY A 15 28.00 32.20 43.68
N LEU A 16 28.49 31.55 42.61
CA LEU A 16 27.83 31.58 41.33
C LEU A 16 26.57 30.74 41.47
N ALA A 17 25.44 31.39 41.68
CA ALA A 17 24.14 30.77 41.44
C ALA A 17 24.00 30.57 39.91
N THR A 18 24.33 29.38 39.42
CA THR A 18 23.88 28.93 38.11
C THR A 18 22.36 28.77 38.23
N VAL A 19 21.63 29.78 37.81
CA VAL A 19 20.21 29.66 37.51
C VAL A 19 20.14 28.78 36.24
N LEU A 20 19.95 27.48 36.44
CA LEU A 20 19.45 26.60 35.41
C LEU A 20 18.06 27.15 35.03
N PHE A 21 17.97 27.86 33.94
CA PHE A 21 16.71 28.03 33.24
C PHE A 21 16.31 26.62 32.81
N MET A 22 15.57 25.91 33.65
CA MET A 22 14.68 24.85 33.18
C MET A 22 13.67 25.57 32.31
N GLN A 23 13.83 25.47 30.98
CA GLN A 23 12.69 25.67 30.12
C GLN A 23 11.62 24.68 30.64
N PRO A 24 10.40 25.14 30.90
CA PRO A 24 9.33 24.20 31.19
C PRO A 24 9.27 23.26 29.96
N ALA A 25 9.62 21.99 30.16
CA ALA A 25 9.19 20.96 29.23
C ALA A 25 7.69 21.21 29.08
N MET A 26 7.22 21.45 27.87
CA MET A 26 5.78 21.51 27.59
C MET A 26 5.21 20.22 28.18
N ALA A 27 4.27 20.35 29.10
CA ALA A 27 3.67 19.19 29.71
C ALA A 27 2.81 18.52 28.62
N LEU A 28 3.12 17.28 28.30
CA LEU A 28 2.31 16.48 27.38
C LEU A 28 0.85 16.52 27.84
N GLU A 29 -0.07 16.89 26.95
CA GLU A 29 -1.51 16.93 27.21
C GLU A 29 -2.23 15.93 26.29
N ALA A 30 -3.00 14.99 26.86
CA ALA A 30 -3.66 13.92 26.12
C ALA A 30 -4.63 14.46 25.05
N ASP A 31 -5.44 15.45 25.41
CA ASP A 31 -6.43 16.03 24.50
C ASP A 31 -5.77 16.70 23.28
N ALA A 32 -4.66 17.45 23.50
CA ALA A 32 -3.92 18.10 22.43
C ALA A 32 -3.27 17.08 21.47
N PHE A 33 -2.74 15.99 22.03
CA PHE A 33 -2.20 14.89 21.24
C PHE A 33 -3.28 14.24 20.35
N ILE A 34 -4.43 13.89 20.94
CA ILE A 34 -5.52 13.23 20.21
C ILE A 34 -6.13 14.16 19.14
N GLU A 35 -6.25 15.47 19.40
CA GLU A 35 -6.67 16.45 18.41
C GLU A 35 -5.66 16.50 17.24
N ARG A 36 -4.35 16.37 17.51
CA ARG A 36 -3.32 16.28 16.48
C ARG A 36 -3.47 15.00 15.66
N VAL A 37 -3.70 13.83 16.28
CA VAL A 37 -3.98 12.57 15.56
C VAL A 37 -5.16 12.75 14.63
N ALA A 38 -6.31 13.25 15.13
CA ALA A 38 -7.50 13.48 14.31
C ALA A 38 -7.23 14.43 13.12
N THR A 39 -6.46 15.51 13.37
CA THR A 39 -6.13 16.50 12.33
C THR A 39 -5.25 15.91 11.23
N VAL A 40 -4.19 15.17 11.60
CA VAL A 40 -3.25 14.57 10.66
C VAL A 40 -3.93 13.51 9.80
N TYR A 41 -4.67 12.59 10.42
CA TYR A 41 -5.40 11.56 9.67
C TYR A 41 -6.59 12.14 8.90
N GLY A 42 -7.18 13.26 9.40
CA GLY A 42 -8.18 14.03 8.64
C GLY A 42 -7.65 14.57 7.32
N ALA A 43 -6.40 15.04 7.30
CA ALA A 43 -5.74 15.47 6.06
C ALA A 43 -5.53 14.32 5.05
N MET A 44 -5.48 13.07 5.51
CA MET A 44 -5.42 11.86 4.68
C MET A 44 -6.81 11.37 4.22
N GLY A 45 -7.90 12.02 4.67
CA GLY A 45 -9.29 11.65 4.33
C GLY A 45 -9.98 10.74 5.32
N TYR A 46 -9.42 10.51 6.51
CA TYR A 46 -10.04 9.78 7.60
C TYR A 46 -10.64 10.77 8.61
N ASP A 47 -11.93 10.70 8.86
CA ASP A 47 -12.57 11.48 9.92
C ASP A 47 -12.61 10.63 11.20
N LEU A 48 -11.73 10.96 12.15
CA LEU A 48 -11.54 10.23 13.40
C LEU A 48 -12.20 10.99 14.56
N SER A 49 -13.03 10.29 15.33
CA SER A 49 -13.59 10.79 16.58
C SER A 49 -13.19 9.84 17.71
N PHE A 50 -12.51 10.39 18.73
CA PHE A 50 -11.99 9.62 19.86
C PHE A 50 -12.86 9.81 21.10
N GLY A 51 -12.89 8.78 21.99
CA GLY A 51 -13.46 8.87 23.31
C GLY A 51 -12.57 9.66 24.28
N GLU A 52 -12.79 9.47 25.60
CA GLU A 52 -12.02 10.17 26.63
C GLU A 52 -10.55 9.74 26.61
N ALA A 53 -9.63 10.70 26.58
CA ALA A 53 -8.20 10.45 26.59
C ALA A 53 -7.63 10.66 28.02
N THR A 54 -6.78 9.76 28.47
CA THR A 54 -6.10 9.82 29.76
C THR A 54 -4.59 9.70 29.61
N LEU A 55 -3.84 10.54 30.36
CA LEU A 55 -2.39 10.55 30.36
C LEU A 55 -1.83 9.92 31.64
N ASN A 56 -0.88 8.97 31.45
CA ASN A 56 -0.12 8.39 32.56
C ASN A 56 1.38 8.30 32.20
N GLY A 57 2.15 9.29 32.63
CA GLY A 57 3.56 9.41 32.23
C GLY A 57 3.72 9.81 30.78
N ASP A 58 4.20 8.92 29.95
CA ASP A 58 4.35 9.03 28.49
C ASP A 58 3.35 8.13 27.72
N THR A 59 2.36 7.60 28.43
CA THR A 59 1.34 6.73 27.87
C THR A 59 0.00 7.46 27.82
N ILE A 60 -0.62 7.49 26.65
CA ILE A 60 -1.97 8.03 26.44
C ILE A 60 -2.90 6.89 26.10
N THR A 61 -3.98 6.75 26.87
CA THR A 61 -5.02 5.75 26.66
C THR A 61 -6.30 6.45 26.22
N VAL A 62 -6.99 5.92 25.21
CA VAL A 62 -8.20 6.49 24.62
C VAL A 62 -9.32 5.45 24.65
N ASP A 63 -10.49 5.84 25.13
CA ASP A 63 -11.69 5.00 25.22
C ASP A 63 -12.43 4.94 23.87
N GLY A 64 -11.90 4.14 22.93
CA GLY A 64 -12.48 3.91 21.63
C GLY A 64 -12.21 4.96 20.57
N VAL A 65 -12.47 4.58 19.33
CA VAL A 65 -12.41 5.46 18.15
C VAL A 65 -13.55 5.15 17.17
N THR A 66 -14.15 6.19 16.62
CA THR A 66 -15.06 6.08 15.48
C THR A 66 -14.32 6.59 14.23
N VAL A 67 -14.29 5.78 13.20
CA VAL A 67 -13.63 6.08 11.92
C VAL A 67 -14.69 6.26 10.85
N ASN A 68 -14.82 7.47 10.33
CA ASN A 68 -15.63 7.74 9.14
C ASN A 68 -14.68 7.80 7.93
N MET A 69 -14.95 6.99 6.93
CA MET A 69 -14.21 7.03 5.65
C MET A 69 -15.09 7.64 4.57
N GLN A 70 -14.49 8.52 3.77
CA GLN A 70 -15.20 9.13 2.66
C GLN A 70 -15.66 8.06 1.64
N GLY A 71 -16.98 7.92 1.46
CA GLY A 71 -17.58 6.89 0.59
C GLY A 71 -18.02 5.60 1.29
N ALA A 72 -17.84 5.48 2.60
CA ALA A 72 -18.45 4.40 3.40
C ALA A 72 -19.87 4.82 3.84
N ASP A 73 -20.82 3.88 3.75
CA ASP A 73 -22.22 4.14 4.12
C ASP A 73 -22.40 4.24 5.65
N GLU A 74 -21.56 3.56 6.43
CA GLU A 74 -21.62 3.54 7.90
C GLU A 74 -20.21 3.72 8.49
N PRO A 75 -20.10 4.42 9.66
CA PRO A 75 -18.84 4.56 10.36
C PRO A 75 -18.39 3.23 10.98
N MET A 76 -17.09 2.97 10.99
CA MET A 76 -16.51 1.88 11.74
C MET A 76 -16.28 2.35 13.19
N VAL A 77 -16.86 1.65 14.15
CA VAL A 77 -16.68 1.93 15.58
C VAL A 77 -15.79 0.85 16.18
N VAL A 78 -14.68 1.28 16.77
CA VAL A 78 -13.79 0.45 17.56
C VAL A 78 -14.03 0.83 19.03
N ASP A 79 -14.89 0.08 19.71
CA ASP A 79 -15.29 0.31 21.10
C ASP A 79 -14.35 -0.45 22.07
N THR A 80 -13.04 -0.22 21.89
CA THR A 80 -11.99 -0.78 22.74
C THR A 80 -10.96 0.28 23.05
N GLU A 81 -10.28 0.12 24.20
CA GLU A 81 -9.22 1.03 24.64
C GLU A 81 -8.02 0.96 23.70
N LEU A 82 -7.60 2.10 23.18
CA LEU A 82 -6.38 2.28 22.40
C LEU A 82 -5.26 2.81 23.29
N THR A 83 -4.05 2.26 23.19
CA THR A 83 -2.92 2.68 24.01
C THR A 83 -1.78 3.17 23.15
N PHE A 84 -1.45 4.47 23.27
CA PHE A 84 -0.25 5.09 22.72
C PHE A 84 0.84 5.11 23.80
N SER A 85 1.98 4.50 23.52
CA SER A 85 3.11 4.39 24.46
C SER A 85 4.33 5.12 23.93
N GLY A 86 5.12 5.71 24.86
CA GLY A 86 6.32 6.47 24.51
C GLY A 86 5.99 7.78 23.78
N VAL A 87 4.88 8.44 24.14
CA VAL A 87 4.48 9.71 23.52
C VAL A 87 5.37 10.84 24.01
N VAL A 88 6.04 11.52 23.08
CA VAL A 88 6.91 12.65 23.34
C VAL A 88 6.53 13.81 22.42
N GLU A 89 6.29 14.98 23.01
CA GLU A 89 6.19 16.23 22.25
C GLU A 89 7.60 16.79 22.03
N ASN A 90 7.97 16.97 20.76
CA ASN A 90 9.28 17.46 20.34
C ASN A 90 9.35 19.00 20.38
N ASP A 91 10.57 19.56 20.39
CA ASP A 91 10.80 21.00 20.46
C ASP A 91 10.17 21.80 19.30
N ASP A 92 9.92 21.16 18.16
CA ASP A 92 9.26 21.73 16.97
C ASP A 92 7.74 21.62 17.00
N GLY A 93 7.17 21.00 18.05
CA GLY A 93 5.75 20.75 18.21
C GLY A 93 5.21 19.53 17.44
N SER A 94 6.08 18.70 16.90
CA SER A 94 5.71 17.35 16.41
C SER A 94 5.58 16.38 17.59
N TYR A 95 4.96 15.22 17.36
CA TYR A 95 4.94 14.13 18.34
C TYR A 95 5.64 12.90 17.78
N SER A 96 6.43 12.25 18.64
CA SER A 96 6.94 10.89 18.39
C SER A 96 6.23 9.93 19.32
N VAL A 97 5.90 8.73 18.83
CA VAL A 97 5.20 7.69 19.59
C VAL A 97 5.89 6.36 19.31
N ASP A 98 6.31 5.67 20.35
CA ASP A 98 6.98 4.37 20.17
C ASP A 98 6.01 3.33 19.59
N SER A 99 4.77 3.27 20.14
CA SER A 99 3.77 2.32 19.64
C SER A 99 2.34 2.72 19.95
N LEU A 100 1.43 2.31 19.08
CA LEU A 100 -0.01 2.24 19.30
C LEU A 100 -0.42 0.77 19.34
N SER A 101 -0.95 0.32 20.48
CA SER A 101 -1.52 -1.01 20.64
C SER A 101 -3.04 -0.96 20.56
N VAL A 102 -3.61 -1.86 19.78
CA VAL A 102 -5.05 -2.09 19.69
C VAL A 102 -5.34 -3.42 20.37
N PRO A 103 -6.31 -3.50 21.28
CA PRO A 103 -6.71 -4.77 21.87
C PRO A 103 -7.16 -5.77 20.81
N ASP A 104 -7.08 -7.05 21.15
CA ASP A 104 -7.55 -8.12 20.29
C ASP A 104 -9.02 -7.88 19.91
N ILE A 105 -9.30 -7.99 18.62
CA ILE A 105 -10.64 -7.88 18.07
C ILE A 105 -11.26 -9.28 18.08
N ASP A 106 -12.43 -9.40 18.68
CA ASP A 106 -13.20 -10.64 18.76
C ASP A 106 -14.69 -10.27 18.66
N THR A 107 -15.26 -10.29 17.44
CA THR A 107 -16.58 -9.73 17.19
C THR A 107 -17.39 -10.52 16.17
N GLU A 108 -18.70 -10.56 16.38
CA GLU A 108 -19.67 -11.00 15.38
C GLU A 108 -20.03 -9.84 14.46
N PHE A 109 -19.97 -10.04 13.14
CA PHE A 109 -20.28 -9.03 12.14
C PHE A 109 -21.50 -9.37 11.25
N ALA A 110 -22.04 -10.59 11.36
CA ALA A 110 -23.21 -11.05 10.64
C ALA A 110 -24.03 -12.04 11.50
N GLU A 111 -25.35 -12.02 11.36
CA GLU A 111 -26.28 -12.85 12.14
C GLU A 111 -26.74 -14.11 11.39
N ASP A 112 -26.84 -14.08 10.07
CA ASP A 112 -27.32 -15.22 9.25
C ASP A 112 -26.67 -15.20 7.84
N PRO A 113 -25.69 -16.06 7.58
CA PRO A 113 -25.00 -16.95 8.54
C PRO A 113 -24.20 -16.15 9.57
N VAL A 114 -24.00 -16.74 10.76
CA VAL A 114 -23.22 -16.08 11.82
C VAL A 114 -21.77 -15.89 11.34
N GLY A 115 -21.38 -14.64 11.14
CA GLY A 115 -20.03 -14.24 10.78
C GLY A 115 -19.28 -13.76 12.01
N HIS A 116 -18.10 -14.32 12.29
CA HIS A 116 -17.29 -13.95 13.43
C HIS A 116 -15.83 -13.71 12.99
N LEU A 117 -15.22 -12.64 13.50
CA LEU A 117 -13.85 -12.22 13.21
C LEU A 117 -13.03 -12.16 14.49
N THR A 118 -11.86 -12.78 14.45
CA THR A 118 -10.80 -12.57 15.45
C THR A 118 -9.55 -12.02 14.77
N LEU A 119 -8.95 -10.97 15.35
CA LEU A 119 -7.66 -10.41 14.95
C LEU A 119 -6.89 -10.06 16.21
N VAL A 120 -5.68 -10.57 16.34
CA VAL A 120 -4.88 -10.42 17.55
C VAL A 120 -3.55 -9.70 17.29
N ASP A 121 -2.96 -9.17 18.35
CA ASP A 121 -1.62 -8.55 18.34
C ASP A 121 -1.48 -7.42 17.29
N MET A 122 -2.52 -6.58 17.13
CA MET A 122 -2.42 -5.44 16.22
C MET A 122 -1.64 -4.30 16.87
N VAL A 123 -0.59 -3.84 16.18
CA VAL A 123 0.30 -2.78 16.63
C VAL A 123 0.70 -1.87 15.47
N ALA A 124 0.80 -0.55 15.75
CA ALA A 124 1.56 0.37 14.92
C ALA A 124 2.75 0.89 15.73
N GLU A 125 3.93 0.99 15.10
CA GLU A 125 5.20 1.37 15.74
C GLU A 125 5.85 2.51 14.98
N ASP A 126 6.71 3.26 15.69
CA ASP A 126 7.44 4.40 15.14
C ASP A 126 6.51 5.43 14.47
N LEU A 127 5.47 5.87 15.25
CA LEU A 127 4.56 6.89 14.74
C LEU A 127 5.18 8.28 14.94
N TRP A 128 5.00 9.11 13.93
CA TRP A 128 5.38 10.52 13.97
C TRP A 128 4.21 11.38 13.49
N LEU A 129 3.82 12.36 14.32
CA LEU A 129 2.79 13.33 13.93
C LEU A 129 3.45 14.67 13.66
N PRO A 130 3.28 15.27 12.49
CA PRO A 130 3.90 16.54 12.11
C PRO A 130 3.47 17.69 13.03
N PRO A 131 4.24 18.80 13.06
CA PRO A 131 3.86 20.03 13.77
C PRO A 131 2.49 20.54 13.32
N GLU A 132 1.85 21.34 14.18
CA GLU A 132 0.54 21.93 13.89
C GLU A 132 0.56 22.73 12.57
N GLY A 133 -0.39 22.41 11.67
CA GLY A 133 -0.55 23.04 10.37
C GLY A 133 0.34 22.48 9.26
N ASP A 134 1.24 21.55 9.54
CA ASP A 134 1.97 20.81 8.51
C ASP A 134 1.15 19.59 8.07
N THR A 135 0.54 19.72 6.89
CA THR A 135 -0.19 18.65 6.19
C THR A 135 0.41 18.40 4.81
N SER A 136 1.71 18.69 4.64
CA SER A 136 2.42 18.38 3.40
C SER A 136 2.43 16.87 3.12
N ALA A 137 2.40 16.50 1.86
CA ALA A 137 2.42 15.09 1.45
C ALA A 137 3.64 14.35 2.05
N VAL A 138 4.81 15.01 2.09
CA VAL A 138 6.02 14.43 2.67
C VAL A 138 5.85 14.13 4.16
N SER A 139 5.24 15.03 4.92
CA SER A 139 5.01 14.83 6.36
C SER A 139 3.98 13.74 6.61
N LEU A 140 2.91 13.69 5.80
CA LEU A 140 1.88 12.65 5.92
C LEU A 140 2.40 11.24 5.59
N LEU A 141 3.40 11.12 4.70
CA LEU A 141 4.04 9.83 4.38
C LEU A 141 4.82 9.23 5.56
N GLN A 142 5.30 10.06 6.47
CA GLN A 142 6.17 9.66 7.58
C GLN A 142 5.42 9.33 8.87
N THR A 143 4.08 9.30 8.83
CA THR A 143 3.25 9.19 10.05
C THR A 143 3.32 7.83 10.73
N VAL A 144 3.82 6.79 10.06
CA VAL A 144 3.97 5.45 10.63
C VAL A 144 5.17 4.71 10.04
N GLY A 145 6.00 4.17 10.90
CA GLY A 145 7.15 3.34 10.48
C GLY A 145 6.76 1.88 10.27
N ARG A 146 5.87 1.32 11.09
CA ARG A 146 5.45 -0.08 10.97
C ARG A 146 4.01 -0.28 11.42
N VAL A 147 3.28 -1.16 10.72
CA VAL A 147 1.98 -1.70 11.16
C VAL A 147 2.04 -3.22 11.04
N ALA A 148 1.74 -3.91 12.13
CA ALA A 148 1.72 -5.36 12.12
C ALA A 148 0.49 -5.91 12.83
N SER A 149 0.12 -7.14 12.46
CA SER A 149 -0.83 -7.93 13.22
C SER A 149 -0.37 -9.38 13.31
N GLY A 150 -0.80 -10.07 14.35
CA GLY A 150 -0.76 -11.51 14.45
C GLY A 150 -1.87 -12.17 13.61
N PRO A 151 -2.30 -13.38 13.99
CA PRO A 151 -3.31 -14.14 13.24
C PRO A 151 -4.65 -13.41 13.12
N LEU A 152 -5.22 -13.51 11.91
CA LEU A 152 -6.63 -13.23 11.65
C LEU A 152 -7.36 -14.55 11.36
N THR A 153 -8.56 -14.69 11.91
CA THR A 153 -9.47 -15.79 11.58
C THR A 153 -10.88 -15.25 11.38
N ILE A 154 -11.50 -15.63 10.29
CA ILE A 154 -12.91 -15.38 10.01
C ILE A 154 -13.61 -16.74 9.98
N THR A 155 -14.70 -16.86 10.75
CA THR A 155 -15.56 -18.04 10.74
C THR A 155 -16.95 -17.70 10.22
N ARG A 156 -17.62 -18.71 9.66
CA ARG A 156 -19.02 -18.68 9.25
C ARG A 156 -19.72 -19.88 9.88
N ASP A 157 -20.74 -19.62 10.71
CA ASP A 157 -21.41 -20.67 11.52
C ASP A 157 -20.41 -21.55 12.32
N GLY A 158 -19.32 -20.92 12.79
CA GLY A 158 -18.28 -21.58 13.58
C GLY A 158 -17.24 -22.38 12.77
N ALA A 159 -17.36 -22.43 11.42
CA ALA A 159 -16.35 -23.02 10.55
C ALA A 159 -15.38 -21.94 10.06
N GLU A 160 -14.05 -22.20 10.10
CA GLU A 160 -13.06 -21.29 9.53
C GLU A 160 -13.28 -21.15 8.01
N VAL A 161 -13.36 -19.90 7.52
CA VAL A 161 -13.49 -19.62 6.08
C VAL A 161 -12.31 -18.81 5.54
N ILE A 162 -11.71 -17.92 6.32
CA ILE A 162 -10.51 -17.16 5.95
C ILE A 162 -9.60 -17.09 7.17
N LYS A 163 -8.29 -17.23 6.95
CA LYS A 163 -7.27 -16.92 7.95
C LYS A 163 -5.94 -16.56 7.33
N PHE A 164 -5.12 -15.86 8.09
CA PHE A 164 -3.68 -15.68 7.85
C PHE A 164 -2.93 -15.71 9.19
N ASP A 165 -1.62 -15.93 9.14
CA ASP A 165 -0.80 -16.02 10.36
C ASP A 165 -0.31 -14.65 10.84
N GLY A 166 -0.21 -13.68 9.95
CA GLY A 166 0.21 -12.32 10.27
C GLY A 166 0.30 -11.43 9.05
N MET A 167 0.21 -10.13 9.32
CA MET A 167 0.43 -9.05 8.37
C MET A 167 1.56 -8.16 8.93
N ASP A 168 2.44 -7.71 8.06
CA ASP A 168 3.50 -6.75 8.40
C ASP A 168 3.67 -5.74 7.27
N PHE A 169 3.59 -4.47 7.59
CA PHE A 169 3.94 -3.34 6.74
C PHE A 169 5.03 -2.55 7.44
N SER A 170 6.09 -2.17 6.72
CA SER A 170 7.13 -1.30 7.25
C SER A 170 7.56 -0.25 6.23
N SER A 171 7.96 0.92 6.74
CA SER A 171 8.58 2.00 5.98
C SER A 171 9.85 2.45 6.68
N GLU A 172 10.95 2.43 5.95
CA GLU A 172 12.23 2.99 6.40
C GLU A 172 12.45 4.34 5.70
N PHE A 173 12.80 5.36 6.48
CA PHE A 173 12.99 6.73 6.00
C PHE A 173 14.46 7.11 6.07
N THR A 174 15.01 7.61 4.96
CA THR A 174 16.36 8.13 4.89
C THR A 174 16.33 9.63 4.67
N TYR A 175 17.20 10.36 5.36
CA TYR A 175 17.26 11.82 5.33
C TYR A 175 18.60 12.31 4.80
N ASP A 176 18.58 13.42 4.09
CA ASP A 176 19.79 14.08 3.64
C ASP A 176 20.49 14.87 4.77
N SER A 177 21.62 15.53 4.48
CA SER A 177 22.37 16.30 5.46
C SER A 177 21.67 17.58 5.95
N SER A 178 20.51 17.91 5.41
CA SER A 178 19.67 19.05 5.83
C SER A 178 18.38 18.59 6.55
N ASP A 179 18.32 17.32 6.94
CA ASP A 179 17.16 16.64 7.52
C ASP A 179 15.92 16.59 6.62
N ALA A 180 16.10 16.74 5.30
CA ALA A 180 15.01 16.54 4.34
C ALA A 180 14.90 15.06 3.96
N LEU A 181 13.66 14.54 3.83
CA LEU A 181 13.41 13.18 3.41
C LEU A 181 14.00 12.93 2.02
N GLU A 182 14.91 11.97 1.91
CA GLU A 182 15.61 11.59 0.67
C GLU A 182 14.99 10.38 0.01
N GLU A 183 14.67 9.34 0.81
CA GLU A 183 14.17 8.06 0.31
C GLU A 183 13.23 7.39 1.31
N VAL A 184 12.24 6.69 0.79
CA VAL A 184 11.36 5.79 1.54
C VAL A 184 11.49 4.39 0.95
N ILE A 185 11.82 3.41 1.79
CA ILE A 185 11.77 1.99 1.43
C ILE A 185 10.60 1.38 2.17
N SER A 186 9.65 0.81 1.46
CA SER A 186 8.48 0.17 2.06
C SER A 186 8.41 -1.31 1.69
N SER A 187 7.96 -2.10 2.65
CA SER A 187 7.65 -3.52 2.46
C SER A 187 6.30 -3.87 3.06
N PHE A 188 5.64 -4.87 2.48
CA PHE A 188 4.37 -5.40 2.97
C PHE A 188 4.33 -6.90 2.77
N THR A 189 3.85 -7.64 3.78
CA THR A 189 3.65 -9.09 3.69
C THR A 189 2.36 -9.51 4.37
N ILE A 190 1.66 -10.51 3.80
CA ILE A 190 0.63 -11.30 4.47
C ILE A 190 1.05 -12.76 4.34
N SER A 191 1.22 -13.41 5.49
CA SER A 191 1.80 -14.76 5.57
C SER A 191 0.75 -15.84 5.80
N ASN A 192 0.89 -16.97 5.09
CA ASN A 192 0.07 -18.17 5.27
C ASN A 192 -1.44 -17.90 5.18
N ILE A 193 -1.82 -17.13 4.15
CA ILE A 193 -3.23 -16.93 3.81
C ILE A 193 -3.84 -18.29 3.49
N TRP A 194 -5.01 -18.57 4.05
CA TRP A 194 -5.84 -19.70 3.70
C TRP A 194 -7.31 -19.26 3.59
N ALA A 195 -8.02 -19.76 2.58
CA ALA A 195 -9.45 -19.52 2.45
C ALA A 195 -10.18 -20.77 1.96
N ASP A 196 -11.34 -21.04 2.57
CA ASP A 196 -12.32 -22.04 2.13
C ASP A 196 -13.36 -21.35 1.22
N LEU A 197 -13.30 -21.65 -0.06
CA LEU A 197 -14.21 -21.10 -1.07
C LEU A 197 -15.42 -22.02 -1.33
N SER A 198 -15.57 -23.11 -0.59
CA SER A 198 -16.68 -24.07 -0.81
C SER A 198 -18.05 -23.45 -0.57
N THR A 199 -18.14 -22.45 0.30
CA THR A 199 -19.38 -21.73 0.65
C THR A 199 -19.81 -20.71 -0.41
N VAL A 200 -18.93 -20.30 -1.33
CA VAL A 200 -19.25 -19.34 -2.40
C VAL A 200 -20.43 -19.84 -3.27
N GLY A 201 -20.53 -21.16 -3.46
CA GLY A 201 -21.61 -21.74 -4.23
C GLY A 201 -23.00 -21.64 -3.60
N GLU A 202 -23.12 -21.27 -2.32
CA GLU A 202 -24.40 -21.04 -1.64
C GLU A 202 -25.03 -19.71 -2.07
N GLU A 203 -24.19 -18.69 -2.29
CA GLU A 203 -24.60 -17.35 -2.72
C GLU A 203 -24.57 -17.21 -4.25
N GLU A 204 -23.50 -17.76 -4.87
CA GLU A 204 -23.25 -17.71 -6.32
C GLU A 204 -23.02 -19.13 -6.89
N PRO A 205 -24.09 -19.88 -7.22
CA PRO A 205 -23.98 -21.27 -7.67
C PRO A 205 -23.08 -21.48 -8.90
N GLU A 206 -23.06 -20.52 -9.83
CA GLU A 206 -22.21 -20.59 -11.03
C GLU A 206 -20.72 -20.47 -10.66
N ALA A 207 -20.36 -19.53 -9.78
CA ALA A 207 -19.00 -19.37 -9.28
C ALA A 207 -18.56 -20.59 -8.47
N GLY A 208 -19.42 -21.13 -7.60
CA GLY A 208 -19.14 -22.34 -6.83
C GLY A 208 -18.92 -23.57 -7.71
N ALA A 209 -19.66 -23.71 -8.81
CA ALA A 209 -19.44 -24.78 -9.77
C ALA A 209 -18.06 -24.67 -10.47
N VAL A 210 -17.62 -23.45 -10.82
CA VAL A 210 -16.30 -23.20 -11.41
C VAL A 210 -15.19 -23.49 -10.39
N ILE A 211 -15.32 -22.99 -9.16
CA ILE A 211 -14.37 -23.24 -8.05
C ILE A 211 -14.19 -24.75 -7.84
N THR A 212 -15.29 -25.50 -7.77
CA THR A 212 -15.28 -26.95 -7.60
C THR A 212 -14.64 -27.66 -8.78
N ALA A 213 -14.97 -27.27 -10.02
CA ALA A 213 -14.43 -27.86 -11.23
C ALA A 213 -12.91 -27.66 -11.36
N LEU A 214 -12.39 -26.51 -10.89
CA LEU A 214 -10.98 -26.19 -10.86
C LEU A 214 -10.24 -26.80 -9.65
N GLY A 215 -10.97 -27.37 -8.66
CA GLY A 215 -10.39 -27.90 -7.44
C GLY A 215 -9.79 -26.80 -6.55
N LEU A 216 -10.39 -25.62 -6.56
CA LEU A 216 -9.98 -24.43 -5.80
C LEU A 216 -10.88 -24.18 -4.57
N THR A 217 -11.49 -25.24 -4.03
CA THR A 217 -12.32 -25.12 -2.82
C THR A 217 -11.55 -24.63 -1.61
N ASN A 218 -10.23 -24.86 -1.59
CA ASN A 218 -9.32 -24.27 -0.62
C ASN A 218 -8.16 -23.65 -1.37
N ILE A 219 -7.80 -22.43 -1.00
CA ILE A 219 -6.62 -21.74 -1.52
C ILE A 219 -5.67 -21.41 -0.37
N ALA A 220 -4.37 -21.45 -0.64
CA ALA A 220 -3.35 -21.08 0.34
C ALA A 220 -2.18 -20.37 -0.34
N GLY A 221 -1.66 -19.33 0.31
CA GLY A 221 -0.58 -18.55 -0.29
C GLY A 221 -0.07 -17.43 0.58
N ASN A 222 0.73 -16.56 -0.04
CA ASN A 222 1.32 -15.39 0.57
C ASN A 222 1.19 -14.20 -0.38
N ILE A 223 1.21 -12.99 0.17
CA ILE A 223 1.34 -11.75 -0.58
C ILE A 223 2.56 -11.03 -0.03
N SER A 224 3.42 -10.51 -0.92
CA SER A 224 4.56 -9.66 -0.56
C SER A 224 4.71 -8.50 -1.53
N GLN A 225 5.25 -7.38 -1.01
CA GLN A 225 5.53 -6.18 -1.78
C GLN A 225 6.81 -5.53 -1.26
N SER A 226 7.61 -4.98 -2.16
CA SER A 226 8.82 -4.21 -1.86
C SER A 226 8.91 -3.05 -2.84
N MET A 227 9.06 -1.82 -2.32
CA MET A 227 9.08 -0.60 -3.10
C MET A 227 10.10 0.39 -2.51
N THR A 228 10.79 1.11 -3.39
CA THR A 228 11.65 2.24 -3.05
C THR A 228 11.13 3.49 -3.74
N TRP A 229 11.07 4.60 -3.00
CA TRP A 229 10.72 5.91 -3.53
C TRP A 229 11.77 6.95 -3.17
N THR A 230 12.48 7.46 -4.18
CA THR A 230 13.47 8.54 -4.04
C THR A 230 12.78 9.88 -4.31
N MET A 231 12.86 10.82 -3.36
CA MET A 231 12.10 12.08 -3.37
C MET A 231 12.59 13.06 -4.45
N ALA A 232 13.91 13.13 -4.68
CA ALA A 232 14.54 14.19 -5.49
C ALA A 232 14.02 14.28 -6.94
N ASP A 233 13.76 13.16 -7.58
CA ASP A 233 13.25 13.04 -8.93
C ASP A 233 11.92 12.28 -9.01
N GLY A 234 11.38 11.94 -7.84
CA GLY A 234 10.14 11.17 -7.72
C GLY A 234 10.26 9.78 -8.34
N HIS A 235 11.43 9.15 -8.20
CA HIS A 235 11.72 7.82 -8.75
C HIS A 235 11.14 6.74 -7.85
N ILE A 236 10.20 5.96 -8.37
CA ILE A 236 9.56 4.84 -7.69
C ILE A 236 9.93 3.55 -8.41
N VAL A 237 10.47 2.60 -7.65
CA VAL A 237 10.76 1.24 -8.09
C VAL A 237 9.96 0.27 -7.24
N MET A 238 9.06 -0.48 -7.88
CA MET A 238 8.41 -1.65 -7.30
C MET A 238 9.20 -2.88 -7.73
N ASP A 239 10.07 -3.37 -6.84
CA ASP A 239 10.92 -4.53 -7.11
C ASP A 239 10.13 -5.84 -7.07
N GLU A 240 9.09 -5.87 -6.25
CA GLU A 240 8.22 -7.02 -6.07
C GLU A 240 6.81 -6.57 -5.66
N PHE A 241 5.80 -7.11 -6.31
CA PHE A 241 4.44 -7.21 -5.81
C PHE A 241 3.92 -8.59 -6.21
N LEU A 242 4.11 -9.52 -5.30
CA LEU A 242 3.98 -10.95 -5.54
C LEU A 242 2.75 -11.52 -4.83
N PHE A 243 1.91 -12.21 -5.61
CA PHE A 243 0.84 -13.09 -5.15
C PHE A 243 1.29 -14.52 -5.42
N ASP A 244 1.63 -15.28 -4.38
CA ASP A 244 2.12 -16.66 -4.49
C ASP A 244 1.11 -17.62 -3.87
N PHE A 245 0.29 -18.27 -4.70
CA PHE A 245 -0.76 -19.17 -4.25
C PHE A 245 -0.54 -20.58 -4.79
N ALA A 246 -0.56 -21.56 -3.87
CA ALA A 246 -0.43 -22.97 -4.20
C ALA A 246 -1.53 -23.44 -5.16
N ASP A 247 -1.20 -24.30 -6.13
CA ASP A 247 -2.10 -24.84 -7.16
C ASP A 247 -2.75 -23.81 -8.11
N ILE A 248 -2.46 -22.52 -7.91
CA ILE A 248 -2.87 -21.40 -8.75
C ILE A 248 -1.66 -20.91 -9.54
N GLY A 249 -0.67 -20.37 -8.87
CA GLY A 249 0.54 -19.80 -9.48
C GLY A 249 1.04 -18.57 -8.75
N LYS A 250 2.04 -17.93 -9.37
CA LYS A 250 2.62 -16.68 -8.92
C LYS A 250 2.31 -15.58 -9.90
N LEU A 251 1.77 -14.48 -9.41
CA LEU A 251 1.63 -13.23 -10.16
C LEU A 251 2.60 -12.22 -9.57
N ASP A 252 3.59 -11.79 -10.36
CA ASP A 252 4.61 -10.80 -9.97
C ASP A 252 4.45 -9.54 -10.84
N ILE A 253 4.29 -8.40 -10.19
CA ILE A 253 4.12 -7.09 -10.83
C ILE A 253 5.28 -6.21 -10.43
N LYS A 254 5.98 -5.66 -11.42
CA LYS A 254 7.12 -4.74 -11.21
C LYS A 254 6.96 -3.49 -12.05
N PHE A 255 7.46 -2.38 -11.53
CA PHE A 255 7.54 -1.15 -12.31
C PHE A 255 8.67 -0.25 -11.81
N ASP A 256 9.15 0.58 -12.70
CA ASP A 256 10.17 1.59 -12.50
C ASP A 256 9.75 2.83 -13.28
N PHE A 257 9.45 3.91 -12.56
CA PHE A 257 9.09 5.19 -13.16
C PHE A 257 9.61 6.36 -12.32
N SER A 258 9.81 7.52 -12.95
CA SER A 258 10.22 8.76 -12.28
C SER A 258 9.21 9.86 -12.51
N GLY A 259 9.32 10.93 -11.72
CA GLY A 259 8.50 12.13 -11.85
C GLY A 259 7.34 12.22 -10.86
N PHE A 260 7.19 11.23 -9.97
CA PHE A 260 6.20 11.29 -8.90
C PHE A 260 6.82 11.96 -7.66
N THR A 261 7.08 13.26 -7.79
CA THR A 261 7.70 14.05 -6.72
C THR A 261 6.71 14.41 -5.61
N PRO A 262 7.21 14.78 -4.40
CA PRO A 262 6.35 15.29 -3.33
C PRO A 262 5.45 16.45 -3.74
N GLU A 263 5.96 17.39 -4.56
CA GLU A 263 5.16 18.51 -5.05
C GLU A 263 4.02 18.07 -5.98
N MET A 264 4.21 16.97 -6.72
CA MET A 264 3.13 16.37 -7.51
C MET A 264 2.07 15.75 -6.61
N LEU A 265 2.48 15.08 -5.53
CA LEU A 265 1.56 14.49 -4.56
C LEU A 265 0.74 15.59 -3.86
N ASP A 266 1.37 16.68 -3.43
CA ASP A 266 0.67 17.85 -2.87
C ASP A 266 -0.39 18.40 -3.83
N LYS A 267 -0.10 18.49 -5.12
CA LYS A 267 -1.07 18.90 -6.14
C LYS A 267 -2.25 17.93 -6.26
N ILE A 268 -1.98 16.63 -6.21
CA ILE A 268 -3.03 15.60 -6.25
C ILE A 268 -3.95 15.74 -5.03
N TYR A 269 -3.39 15.90 -3.83
CA TYR A 269 -4.18 16.12 -2.62
C TYR A 269 -4.98 17.42 -2.68
N ALA A 270 -4.39 18.51 -3.16
CA ALA A 270 -5.09 19.77 -3.33
C ALA A 270 -6.26 19.67 -4.33
N MET A 271 -6.15 18.82 -5.35
CA MET A 271 -7.26 18.59 -6.30
C MET A 271 -8.37 17.74 -5.66
N GLN A 272 -8.03 16.75 -4.86
CA GLN A 272 -9.01 15.89 -4.17
C GLN A 272 -9.79 16.65 -3.10
N SER A 273 -9.14 17.61 -2.43
CA SER A 273 -9.73 18.46 -1.40
C SER A 273 -10.44 19.71 -1.95
N SER A 274 -10.52 19.87 -3.27
CA SER A 274 -11.16 21.03 -3.92
C SER A 274 -12.68 20.95 -3.77
N ASP A 275 -13.29 22.03 -3.30
CA ASP A 275 -14.76 22.17 -3.17
C ASP A 275 -15.49 22.38 -4.53
N LEU A 276 -14.79 22.23 -5.65
CA LEU A 276 -15.38 22.42 -6.97
C LEU A 276 -16.29 21.25 -7.33
N ASP A 277 -17.47 21.55 -7.87
CA ASP A 277 -18.33 20.52 -8.45
C ASP A 277 -17.55 19.79 -9.57
N PRO A 278 -17.31 18.46 -9.45
CA PRO A 278 -16.58 17.67 -10.44
C PRO A 278 -17.17 17.78 -11.87
N ALA A 279 -18.45 18.10 -12.00
CA ALA A 279 -19.13 18.27 -13.27
C ALA A 279 -18.95 19.69 -13.87
N SER A 280 -18.38 20.64 -13.13
CA SER A 280 -18.16 22.01 -13.60
C SER A 280 -17.08 22.08 -14.70
N GLU A 281 -17.23 23.02 -15.64
CA GLU A 281 -16.21 23.27 -16.69
C GLU A 281 -14.85 23.66 -16.07
N GLU A 282 -14.86 24.34 -14.92
CA GLU A 282 -13.68 24.78 -14.20
C GLU A 282 -12.93 23.58 -13.59
N ALA A 283 -13.64 22.65 -12.93
CA ALA A 283 -13.04 21.41 -12.40
C ALA A 283 -12.47 20.54 -13.53
N GLN A 284 -13.20 20.38 -14.64
CA GLN A 284 -12.73 19.63 -15.79
C GLN A 284 -11.48 20.26 -16.43
N ALA A 285 -11.43 21.60 -16.52
CA ALA A 285 -10.25 22.30 -17.04
C ALA A 285 -9.04 22.13 -16.10
N GLN A 286 -9.22 22.21 -14.79
CA GLN A 286 -8.16 21.95 -13.81
C GLN A 286 -7.65 20.51 -13.88
N GLN A 287 -8.54 19.51 -13.93
CA GLN A 287 -8.18 18.11 -14.07
C GLN A 287 -7.41 17.83 -15.37
N MET A 288 -7.83 18.45 -16.49
CA MET A 288 -7.12 18.33 -17.76
C MET A 288 -5.72 18.92 -17.69
N MET A 289 -5.56 20.11 -17.11
CA MET A 289 -4.25 20.77 -16.97
C MET A 289 -3.32 19.95 -16.06
N ALA A 290 -3.81 19.48 -14.92
CA ALA A 290 -3.05 18.65 -14.00
C ALA A 290 -2.69 17.30 -14.63
N GLY A 291 -3.61 16.66 -15.35
CA GLY A 291 -3.33 15.42 -16.08
C GLY A 291 -2.23 15.60 -17.14
N MET A 292 -2.20 16.73 -17.84
CA MET A 292 -1.12 17.04 -18.78
C MET A 292 0.22 17.28 -18.07
N GLU A 293 0.23 17.97 -16.93
CA GLU A 293 1.43 18.20 -16.12
C GLU A 293 1.99 16.88 -15.59
N ILE A 294 1.15 16.02 -15.05
CA ILE A 294 1.50 14.66 -14.60
C ILE A 294 2.08 13.87 -15.77
N ALA A 295 1.39 13.81 -16.91
CA ALA A 295 1.85 13.07 -18.08
C ALA A 295 3.20 13.58 -18.65
N GLN A 296 3.48 14.86 -18.47
CA GLN A 296 4.76 15.45 -18.88
C GLN A 296 5.89 15.12 -17.90
N ALA A 297 5.60 15.14 -16.61
CA ALA A 297 6.57 14.87 -15.55
C ALA A 297 6.91 13.39 -15.45
N MET A 298 5.91 12.51 -15.56
CA MET A 298 6.11 11.06 -15.41
C MET A 298 6.88 10.46 -16.58
N THR A 299 7.89 9.66 -16.24
CA THR A 299 8.76 8.95 -17.17
C THR A 299 8.77 7.47 -16.81
N ILE A 300 8.50 6.60 -17.78
CA ILE A 300 8.52 5.15 -17.62
C ILE A 300 9.88 4.61 -18.02
N THR A 301 10.51 3.87 -17.12
CA THR A 301 11.77 3.13 -17.33
C THR A 301 11.45 1.67 -17.67
N SER A 302 10.62 1.01 -16.86
CA SER A 302 10.16 -0.36 -17.13
C SER A 302 8.87 -0.67 -16.38
N ALA A 303 8.15 -1.69 -16.87
CA ALA A 303 7.09 -2.37 -16.15
C ALA A 303 6.98 -3.82 -16.61
N SER A 304 6.64 -4.75 -15.74
CA SER A 304 6.34 -6.12 -16.12
C SER A 304 5.22 -6.70 -15.27
N ILE A 305 4.47 -7.61 -15.88
CA ILE A 305 3.51 -8.48 -15.22
C ILE A 305 3.85 -9.90 -15.65
N ARG A 306 4.23 -10.74 -14.68
CA ARG A 306 4.61 -12.13 -14.90
C ARG A 306 3.69 -13.07 -14.13
N TYR A 307 3.18 -14.06 -14.83
CA TYR A 307 2.45 -15.17 -14.23
C TYR A 307 3.24 -16.47 -14.42
N ASP A 308 3.59 -17.15 -13.32
CA ASP A 308 4.15 -18.50 -13.30
C ASP A 308 3.06 -19.48 -12.86
N ASP A 309 2.65 -20.39 -13.75
CA ASP A 309 1.56 -21.34 -13.49
C ASP A 309 1.95 -22.44 -12.50
N ALA A 310 1.08 -22.73 -11.54
CA ALA A 310 1.21 -23.85 -10.63
C ALA A 310 0.07 -24.90 -10.82
N GLY A 311 -0.59 -24.87 -11.98
CA GLY A 311 -1.61 -25.84 -12.36
C GLY A 311 -2.99 -25.25 -12.67
N LEU A 312 -3.20 -23.96 -12.52
CA LEU A 312 -4.47 -23.29 -12.83
C LEU A 312 -4.74 -23.27 -14.33
N ALA A 313 -3.77 -22.85 -15.14
CA ALA A 313 -3.99 -22.71 -16.60
C ALA A 313 -4.38 -24.04 -17.27
N PRO A 314 -3.71 -25.18 -17.01
CA PRO A 314 -4.17 -26.47 -17.48
C PRO A 314 -5.61 -26.82 -17.09
N LYS A 315 -6.00 -26.59 -15.85
CA LYS A 315 -7.37 -26.87 -15.35
C LYS A 315 -8.41 -26.00 -16.06
N LEU A 316 -8.11 -24.72 -16.27
CA LEU A 316 -8.98 -23.81 -17.02
C LEU A 316 -9.15 -24.27 -18.48
N LEU A 317 -8.07 -24.65 -19.14
CA LEU A 317 -8.12 -25.15 -20.52
C LEU A 317 -8.94 -26.44 -20.63
N ASP A 318 -8.79 -27.38 -19.69
CA ASP A 318 -9.58 -28.61 -19.65
C ASP A 318 -11.07 -28.33 -19.41
N MET A 319 -11.38 -27.42 -18.49
CA MET A 319 -12.77 -27.02 -18.19
C MET A 319 -13.46 -26.40 -19.41
N PHE A 320 -12.83 -25.42 -20.07
CA PHE A 320 -13.41 -24.76 -21.25
C PHE A 320 -13.47 -25.68 -22.47
N ALA A 321 -12.49 -26.58 -22.64
CA ALA A 321 -12.56 -27.61 -23.68
C ALA A 321 -13.79 -28.51 -23.49
N ALA A 322 -14.01 -29.00 -22.25
CA ALA A 322 -15.18 -29.82 -21.93
C ALA A 322 -16.51 -29.08 -22.17
N GLN A 323 -16.58 -27.79 -21.79
CA GLN A 323 -17.77 -26.94 -22.03
C GLN A 323 -18.05 -26.76 -23.54
N SER A 324 -16.99 -26.67 -24.37
CA SER A 324 -17.12 -26.56 -25.84
C SER A 324 -17.39 -27.90 -26.52
N GLY A 325 -17.35 -29.02 -25.79
CA GLY A 325 -17.49 -30.37 -26.35
C GLY A 325 -16.26 -30.84 -27.14
N ALA A 326 -15.11 -30.20 -26.98
CA ALA A 326 -13.85 -30.53 -27.62
C ALA A 326 -12.89 -31.22 -26.63
N ASP A 327 -11.88 -31.95 -27.16
CA ASP A 327 -10.73 -32.26 -26.34
C ASP A 327 -9.81 -31.04 -26.21
N ARG A 328 -8.92 -31.05 -25.19
CA ARG A 328 -8.03 -29.93 -24.90
C ARG A 328 -7.16 -29.52 -26.09
N ALA A 329 -6.62 -30.48 -26.83
CA ALA A 329 -5.76 -30.17 -27.98
C ALA A 329 -6.53 -29.44 -29.09
N ALA A 330 -7.73 -29.91 -29.45
CA ALA A 330 -8.59 -29.26 -30.42
C ALA A 330 -9.06 -27.86 -29.92
N PHE A 331 -9.35 -27.71 -28.62
CA PHE A 331 -9.73 -26.43 -28.02
C PHE A 331 -8.57 -25.41 -28.09
N VAL A 332 -7.36 -25.80 -27.70
CA VAL A 332 -6.15 -24.96 -27.76
C VAL A 332 -5.84 -24.55 -29.19
N GLU A 333 -5.90 -25.46 -30.15
CA GLU A 333 -5.72 -25.12 -31.59
C GLU A 333 -6.78 -24.12 -32.08
N GLY A 334 -8.02 -24.26 -31.61
CA GLY A 334 -9.09 -23.31 -31.90
C GLY A 334 -8.80 -21.91 -31.33
N LEU A 335 -8.36 -21.83 -30.08
CA LEU A 335 -7.94 -20.56 -29.44
C LEU A 335 -6.79 -19.91 -30.21
N LYS A 336 -5.75 -20.66 -30.53
CA LYS A 336 -4.59 -20.15 -31.30
C LYS A 336 -5.00 -19.62 -32.67
N ALA A 337 -5.93 -20.29 -33.35
CA ALA A 337 -6.45 -19.82 -34.62
C ALA A 337 -7.26 -18.51 -34.51
N MET A 338 -7.88 -18.25 -33.37
CA MET A 338 -8.66 -17.03 -33.12
C MET A 338 -7.79 -15.82 -32.67
N LEU A 339 -6.62 -16.05 -32.08
CA LEU A 339 -5.75 -14.97 -31.54
C LEU A 339 -5.49 -13.85 -32.56
N PRO A 340 -5.11 -14.10 -33.82
CA PRO A 340 -4.88 -13.03 -34.80
C PRO A 340 -6.11 -12.17 -35.05
N ALA A 341 -7.30 -12.77 -35.08
CA ALA A 341 -8.56 -12.05 -35.29
C ALA A 341 -8.90 -11.17 -34.08
N MET A 342 -8.73 -11.70 -32.85
CA MET A 342 -8.96 -10.94 -31.61
C MET A 342 -8.02 -9.74 -31.53
N ILE A 343 -6.76 -9.90 -31.91
CA ILE A 343 -5.78 -8.81 -31.93
C ILE A 343 -6.14 -7.79 -33.01
N ALA A 344 -6.60 -8.24 -34.18
CA ALA A 344 -7.03 -7.34 -35.26
C ALA A 344 -8.22 -6.44 -34.83
N GLU A 345 -9.15 -6.97 -34.02
CA GLU A 345 -10.26 -6.21 -33.44
C GLU A 345 -9.82 -5.10 -32.47
N SER A 346 -8.65 -5.25 -31.83
CA SER A 346 -8.07 -4.19 -30.97
C SER A 346 -7.63 -2.95 -31.74
N GLY A 347 -7.59 -3.01 -33.09
CA GLY A 347 -7.11 -1.92 -33.94
C GLY A 347 -5.58 -1.81 -34.01
N VAL A 348 -4.84 -2.76 -33.43
CA VAL A 348 -3.37 -2.77 -33.36
C VAL A 348 -2.78 -4.05 -33.98
N PRO A 349 -2.85 -4.24 -35.34
CA PRO A 349 -2.38 -5.46 -35.98
C PRO A 349 -0.90 -5.79 -35.72
N ALA A 350 -0.07 -4.76 -35.39
CA ALA A 350 1.35 -4.95 -35.09
C ALA A 350 1.60 -5.81 -33.83
N LEU A 351 0.61 -5.96 -32.95
CA LEU A 351 0.68 -6.86 -31.79
C LEU A 351 0.70 -8.34 -32.19
N ASN A 352 0.24 -8.72 -33.41
CA ASN A 352 0.24 -10.10 -33.81
C ASN A 352 1.62 -10.75 -33.72
N ASP A 353 2.66 -10.07 -34.20
CA ASP A 353 4.02 -10.63 -34.23
C ASP A 353 4.63 -10.74 -32.83
N VAL A 354 4.17 -9.94 -31.88
CA VAL A 354 4.70 -9.89 -30.52
C VAL A 354 3.93 -10.78 -29.55
N VAL A 355 2.59 -10.91 -29.71
CA VAL A 355 1.70 -11.58 -28.76
C VAL A 355 1.38 -13.02 -29.20
N VAL A 356 1.09 -13.26 -30.47
CA VAL A 356 0.58 -14.60 -30.94
C VAL A 356 1.59 -15.72 -30.68
N PRO A 357 2.89 -15.60 -30.99
CA PRO A 357 3.83 -16.70 -30.77
C PRO A 357 3.99 -17.09 -29.30
N PRO A 358 4.27 -16.15 -28.34
CA PRO A 358 4.44 -16.51 -26.94
C PRO A 358 3.14 -16.98 -26.29
N VAL A 359 1.98 -16.38 -26.60
CA VAL A 359 0.70 -16.84 -26.05
C VAL A 359 0.37 -18.23 -26.59
N SER A 360 0.64 -18.52 -27.86
CA SER A 360 0.46 -19.87 -28.43
C SER A 360 1.35 -20.89 -27.71
N ALA A 361 2.62 -20.56 -27.45
CA ALA A 361 3.54 -21.44 -26.75
C ALA A 361 3.11 -21.69 -25.29
N PHE A 362 2.57 -20.67 -24.62
CA PHE A 362 1.99 -20.83 -23.29
C PHE A 362 0.75 -21.71 -23.30
N LEU A 363 -0.14 -21.55 -24.28
CA LEU A 363 -1.34 -22.40 -24.40
C LEU A 363 -1.00 -23.87 -24.66
N ASP A 364 0.11 -24.16 -25.38
CA ASP A 364 0.57 -25.51 -25.63
C ASP A 364 1.17 -26.19 -24.40
N ASP A 365 1.94 -25.44 -23.60
CA ASP A 365 2.63 -25.94 -22.40
C ASP A 365 2.71 -24.81 -21.35
N PRO A 366 1.64 -24.59 -20.58
CA PRO A 366 1.57 -23.49 -19.62
C PRO A 366 2.63 -23.61 -18.51
N LYS A 367 3.64 -22.73 -18.52
CA LYS A 367 4.62 -22.61 -17.45
C LYS A 367 4.67 -21.18 -16.93
N ASN A 368 4.97 -20.21 -17.82
CA ASN A 368 4.91 -18.80 -17.47
C ASN A 368 4.56 -17.96 -18.70
N LEU A 369 3.95 -16.81 -18.41
CA LEU A 369 3.66 -15.75 -19.37
C LEU A 369 4.01 -14.42 -18.75
N GLU A 370 4.78 -13.60 -19.47
CA GLU A 370 5.23 -12.30 -19.01
C GLU A 370 4.94 -11.23 -20.07
N VAL A 371 4.37 -10.11 -19.63
CA VAL A 371 4.23 -8.90 -20.43
C VAL A 371 5.22 -7.88 -19.91
N VAL A 372 6.03 -7.33 -20.81
CA VAL A 372 7.09 -6.37 -20.49
C VAL A 372 6.90 -5.09 -21.28
N VAL A 373 7.06 -3.98 -20.59
CA VAL A 373 7.24 -2.63 -21.15
C VAL A 373 8.62 -2.16 -20.72
N GLN A 374 9.52 -1.98 -21.69
CA GLN A 374 10.89 -1.52 -21.44
C GLN A 374 11.34 -0.61 -22.58
N PRO A 375 10.97 0.69 -22.54
CA PRO A 375 11.42 1.66 -23.52
C PRO A 375 12.96 1.62 -23.67
N PRO A 376 13.51 1.78 -24.89
CA PRO A 376 14.95 1.79 -25.12
C PRO A 376 15.71 2.85 -24.32
N THR A 377 15.01 3.90 -23.95
CA THR A 377 15.43 4.95 -23.00
C THR A 377 14.22 5.37 -22.17
N PRO A 378 14.38 5.78 -20.91
CA PRO A 378 13.27 6.31 -20.12
C PRO A 378 12.44 7.33 -20.91
N THR A 379 11.14 7.12 -21.02
CA THR A 379 10.28 7.84 -21.94
C THR A 379 9.07 8.45 -21.20
N SER A 380 8.81 9.75 -21.42
CA SER A 380 7.70 10.40 -20.74
C SER A 380 6.34 9.89 -21.25
N VAL A 381 5.35 9.87 -20.36
CA VAL A 381 3.97 9.46 -20.66
C VAL A 381 3.38 10.34 -21.78
N LEU A 382 3.74 11.63 -21.84
CA LEU A 382 3.29 12.52 -22.90
C LEU A 382 3.80 12.09 -24.29
N VAL A 383 5.07 11.63 -24.39
CA VAL A 383 5.64 11.12 -25.65
C VAL A 383 4.93 9.82 -26.06
N LEU A 384 4.62 8.94 -25.11
CA LEU A 384 3.86 7.72 -25.36
C LEU A 384 2.43 8.03 -25.83
N ALA A 385 1.77 9.02 -25.19
CA ALA A 385 0.45 9.48 -25.61
C ALA A 385 0.46 10.04 -27.04
N ALA A 386 1.49 10.79 -27.42
CA ALA A 386 1.64 11.27 -28.80
C ALA A 386 1.87 10.11 -29.80
N ALA A 387 2.62 9.08 -29.39
CA ALA A 387 2.85 7.89 -30.22
C ALA A 387 1.59 7.00 -30.37
N ALA A 388 0.59 7.14 -29.48
CA ALA A 388 -0.65 6.35 -29.51
C ALA A 388 -1.47 6.57 -30.79
N SER A 389 -1.26 7.67 -31.52
CA SER A 389 -1.86 7.89 -32.84
C SER A 389 -1.35 6.92 -33.93
N ASN A 390 -0.20 6.28 -33.68
CA ASN A 390 0.37 5.23 -34.53
C ASN A 390 0.76 4.01 -33.66
N PRO A 391 -0.11 2.98 -33.63
CA PRO A 391 0.09 1.83 -32.76
C PRO A 391 1.43 1.10 -32.94
N ALA A 392 1.95 0.99 -34.16
CA ALA A 392 3.25 0.37 -34.41
C ALA A 392 4.41 1.17 -33.78
N SER A 393 4.33 2.51 -33.86
CA SER A 393 5.30 3.39 -33.20
C SER A 393 5.21 3.32 -31.68
N LEU A 394 3.99 3.17 -31.13
CA LEU A 394 3.77 3.02 -29.70
C LEU A 394 4.39 1.73 -29.17
N ILE A 395 4.20 0.58 -29.85
CA ILE A 395 4.82 -0.69 -29.47
C ILE A 395 6.35 -0.58 -29.41
N GLN A 396 6.96 0.09 -30.40
CA GLN A 396 8.40 0.32 -30.41
C GLN A 396 8.85 1.29 -29.31
N ALA A 397 8.11 2.37 -29.11
CA ALA A 397 8.42 3.37 -28.08
C ALA A 397 8.32 2.78 -26.67
N LEU A 398 7.36 1.90 -26.43
CA LEU A 398 7.19 1.16 -25.18
C LEU A 398 8.24 0.04 -25.00
N GLY A 399 8.93 -0.38 -26.05
CA GLY A 399 9.72 -1.62 -25.98
C GLY A 399 8.85 -2.82 -25.55
N PHE A 400 7.60 -2.85 -26.00
CA PHE A 400 6.61 -3.84 -25.59
C PHE A 400 7.00 -5.23 -26.06
N ALA A 401 7.01 -6.19 -25.16
CA ALA A 401 7.30 -7.59 -25.41
C ALA A 401 6.38 -8.52 -24.62
N VAL A 402 6.15 -9.70 -25.16
CA VAL A 402 5.51 -10.82 -24.45
C VAL A 402 6.45 -12.00 -24.50
N ASN A 403 6.72 -12.59 -23.35
CA ASN A 403 7.58 -13.76 -23.19
C ASN A 403 6.78 -14.94 -22.64
N SER A 404 7.17 -16.16 -22.95
CA SER A 404 6.57 -17.35 -22.37
C SER A 404 7.56 -18.48 -22.20
N ASN A 405 7.34 -19.29 -21.18
CA ASN A 405 8.05 -20.55 -20.94
C ASN A 405 9.58 -20.39 -20.82
N GLN A 406 10.02 -19.28 -20.19
CA GLN A 406 11.43 -18.96 -19.95
C GLN A 406 11.85 -19.32 -18.54
#